data_36e3da97c9001c2192f690ba5c18e092
#
_entry.id   36e3da97c9001c2192f690ba5c18e092
#
_cell.length_a   1.000
_cell.length_b   1.000
_cell.length_c   1.000
_cell.angle_alpha   90.00
_cell.angle_beta   90.00
_cell.angle_gamma   90.00
#
_symmetry.space_group_name_H-M   'P 1'
#
loop_
_entity.id
_entity.type
_entity.pdbx_description
1 polymer ?
#
loop_
_entity_poly.entity_id
_entity_poly.type
_entity_poly.pdbx_seq_one_letter_code
_entity_poly.pdbx_strand_id
1 'polypeptide(L)'
;MGLDMFLIRSKKVKGLSFDKIFEDGDFEDVGYWRKANQIHNWFVQNVQGGEDDCGIYEVSQAKLIELRDTCQKVIDTAIIEDGYILDYKSFGDDIEKVKEIEKKNGRDVQVVQKDGYIKVYVPGRVIKNADMVAELLPTALGFFFGRNEYDQYYLKDIKETIDIINNILDDTDFEEYTIAYCSSW
;
A
#
# COMPACT_ATOMS: atom_id res chain seq x y z
N MET A 1 1.78 -3.45 -15.73
CA MET A 1 0.57 -2.98 -15.06
C MET A 1 0.66 -3.33 -13.59
N GLY A 2 0.12 -2.52 -12.71
CA GLY A 2 0.15 -2.69 -11.26
C GLY A 2 -0.54 -1.51 -10.62
N LEU A 3 -0.97 -1.63 -9.37
CA LEU A 3 -1.55 -0.54 -8.61
C LEU A 3 -0.51 0.56 -8.38
N ASP A 4 -0.70 1.70 -9.00
CA ASP A 4 0.02 2.94 -8.78
C ASP A 4 -0.93 3.95 -8.12
N MET A 5 -0.48 4.62 -7.07
CA MET A 5 -1.31 5.45 -6.20
C MET A 5 -0.64 6.79 -5.96
N PHE A 6 -1.41 7.87 -6.00
CA PHE A 6 -0.88 9.22 -5.93
C PHE A 6 -1.67 10.07 -4.94
N LEU A 7 -0.97 10.92 -4.19
CA LEU A 7 -1.51 12.14 -3.64
C LEU A 7 -0.99 13.30 -4.48
N ILE A 8 -1.91 14.09 -4.99
CA ILE A 8 -1.63 15.24 -5.83
C ILE A 8 -2.13 16.51 -5.16
N ARG A 9 -1.40 17.61 -5.35
CA ARG A 9 -1.71 18.92 -4.78
C ARG A 9 -1.94 19.93 -5.90
N SER A 10 -2.99 20.74 -5.76
CA SER A 10 -3.24 21.87 -6.65
C SER A 10 -3.66 23.10 -5.88
N LYS A 11 -3.39 24.28 -6.45
CA LYS A 11 -3.78 25.55 -5.84
C LYS A 11 -5.28 25.74 -5.98
N LYS A 12 -5.94 26.14 -4.89
CA LYS A 12 -7.35 26.51 -4.91
C LYS A 12 -7.56 27.77 -5.76
N VAL A 13 -8.50 27.72 -6.67
CA VAL A 13 -8.86 28.85 -7.53
C VAL A 13 -10.25 29.35 -7.16
N LYS A 14 -10.36 30.62 -6.78
CA LYS A 14 -11.64 31.22 -6.37
C LYS A 14 -12.70 31.07 -7.47
N GLY A 15 -13.80 30.40 -7.13
CA GLY A 15 -14.93 30.20 -8.03
C GLY A 15 -14.84 28.95 -8.90
N LEU A 16 -13.77 28.16 -8.83
CA LEU A 16 -13.70 26.84 -9.43
C LEU A 16 -14.08 25.74 -8.41
N SER A 17 -14.79 24.71 -8.89
CA SER A 17 -15.03 23.49 -8.13
C SER A 17 -13.78 22.63 -8.08
N PHE A 18 -13.74 21.68 -7.14
CA PHE A 18 -12.67 20.69 -7.01
C PHE A 18 -12.38 19.97 -8.35
N ASP A 19 -13.42 19.44 -9.02
CA ASP A 19 -13.26 18.72 -10.28
C ASP A 19 -12.57 19.57 -11.36
N LYS A 20 -12.98 20.84 -11.48
CA LYS A 20 -12.40 21.78 -12.44
C LYS A 20 -10.94 22.13 -12.16
N ILE A 21 -10.54 22.17 -10.89
CA ILE A 21 -9.15 22.40 -10.51
C ILE A 21 -8.26 21.29 -11.04
N PHE A 22 -8.69 20.03 -10.96
CA PHE A 22 -7.90 18.88 -11.40
C PHE A 22 -8.10 18.49 -12.87
N GLU A 23 -9.16 18.95 -13.55
CA GLU A 23 -9.34 18.80 -14.99
C GLU A 23 -8.44 19.76 -15.80
N ASP A 24 -8.39 21.02 -15.40
CA ASP A 24 -7.82 22.11 -16.19
C ASP A 24 -6.56 22.73 -15.53
N GLY A 25 -6.27 22.37 -14.27
CA GLY A 25 -5.23 23.01 -13.48
C GLY A 25 -3.88 22.29 -13.50
N ASP A 26 -2.86 23.01 -13.09
CA ASP A 26 -1.57 22.42 -12.78
C ASP A 26 -1.64 21.74 -11.39
N PHE A 27 -1.16 20.51 -11.32
CA PHE A 27 -1.00 19.78 -10.06
C PHE A 27 0.40 19.18 -9.97
N GLU A 28 0.81 18.91 -8.75
CA GLU A 28 2.08 18.28 -8.44
C GLU A 28 1.87 17.00 -7.64
N ASP A 29 2.72 15.99 -7.89
CA ASP A 29 2.74 14.77 -7.10
C ASP A 29 3.40 15.08 -5.74
N VAL A 30 2.66 14.89 -4.65
CA VAL A 30 3.15 15.08 -3.28
C VAL A 30 3.25 13.79 -2.50
N GLY A 31 2.73 12.67 -3.05
CA GLY A 31 2.85 11.34 -2.50
C GLY A 31 2.65 10.28 -3.57
N TYR A 32 3.43 9.20 -3.49
CA TYR A 32 3.35 8.07 -4.42
C TYR A 32 3.59 6.76 -3.71
N TRP A 33 2.76 5.77 -4.03
CA TRP A 33 2.95 4.38 -3.62
C TRP A 33 2.75 3.45 -4.82
N ARG A 34 3.42 2.32 -4.75
CA ARG A 34 3.20 1.23 -5.69
C ARG A 34 2.83 -0.05 -4.97
N LYS A 35 1.63 -0.58 -5.26
CA LYS A 35 1.12 -1.84 -4.70
C LYS A 35 0.95 -1.87 -3.18
N ALA A 36 0.86 -0.72 -2.52
CA ALA A 36 0.52 -0.60 -1.11
C ALA A 36 -1.01 -0.75 -0.95
N ASN A 37 -1.50 -1.96 -1.16
CA ASN A 37 -2.94 -2.23 -1.27
C ASN A 37 -3.72 -1.95 0.03
N GLN A 38 -3.10 -2.07 1.20
CA GLN A 38 -3.69 -1.69 2.49
C GLN A 38 -3.94 -0.19 2.57
N ILE A 39 -3.05 0.63 2.02
CA ILE A 39 -3.20 2.09 1.96
C ILE A 39 -4.28 2.45 0.93
N HIS A 40 -4.26 1.80 -0.24
CA HIS A 40 -5.30 1.95 -1.25
C HIS A 40 -6.68 1.62 -0.69
N ASN A 41 -6.83 0.46 -0.04
CA ASN A 41 -8.08 0.05 0.58
C ASN A 41 -8.58 1.09 1.61
N TRP A 42 -7.66 1.67 2.39
CA TRP A 42 -8.02 2.72 3.32
C TRP A 42 -8.62 3.94 2.61
N PHE A 43 -8.02 4.40 1.50
CA PHE A 43 -8.57 5.49 0.69
C PHE A 43 -9.92 5.13 0.08
N VAL A 44 -10.06 3.92 -0.48
CA VAL A 44 -11.34 3.44 -1.02
C VAL A 44 -12.44 3.52 0.03
N GLN A 45 -12.19 3.02 1.25
CA GLN A 45 -13.22 2.98 2.30
C GLN A 45 -13.49 4.34 2.96
N ASN A 46 -12.49 5.22 3.09
CA ASN A 46 -12.59 6.43 3.90
C ASN A 46 -12.69 7.73 3.09
N VAL A 47 -12.38 7.68 1.78
CA VAL A 47 -12.36 8.85 0.89
C VAL A 47 -13.25 8.64 -0.34
N GLN A 48 -13.22 7.45 -0.95
CA GLN A 48 -13.95 7.15 -2.20
C GLN A 48 -15.37 6.59 -1.94
N GLY A 49 -15.83 6.51 -0.69
CA GLY A 49 -17.17 5.99 -0.37
C GLY A 49 -17.33 4.49 -0.59
N GLY A 50 -16.25 3.73 -0.69
CA GLY A 50 -16.22 2.28 -0.90
C GLY A 50 -16.19 1.85 -2.37
N GLU A 51 -16.14 2.78 -3.32
CA GLU A 51 -16.05 2.49 -4.76
C GLU A 51 -14.63 2.74 -5.28
N ASP A 52 -14.05 1.74 -5.93
CA ASP A 52 -12.71 1.80 -6.53
C ASP A 52 -12.84 1.93 -8.06
N ASP A 53 -12.91 3.17 -8.53
CA ASP A 53 -13.20 3.53 -9.92
C ASP A 53 -12.04 4.27 -10.63
N CYS A 54 -10.87 4.34 -10.00
CA CYS A 54 -9.72 5.13 -10.47
C CYS A 54 -10.03 6.64 -10.61
N GLY A 55 -11.04 7.15 -9.92
CA GLY A 55 -11.40 8.57 -9.90
C GLY A 55 -10.41 9.42 -9.10
N ILE A 56 -10.63 10.74 -9.15
CA ILE A 56 -9.87 11.71 -8.36
C ILE A 56 -10.76 12.19 -7.20
N TYR A 57 -10.30 12.05 -5.98
CA TYR A 57 -11.09 12.32 -4.78
C TYR A 57 -10.38 13.29 -3.83
N GLU A 58 -11.11 14.30 -3.37
CA GLU A 58 -10.57 15.26 -2.40
C GLU A 58 -10.22 14.59 -1.07
N VAL A 59 -9.03 14.90 -0.55
CA VAL A 59 -8.55 14.41 0.74
C VAL A 59 -8.38 15.57 1.70
N SER A 60 -9.20 15.64 2.73
CA SER A 60 -9.07 16.65 3.76
C SER A 60 -7.81 16.44 4.62
N GLN A 61 -7.30 17.53 5.21
CA GLN A 61 -6.21 17.47 6.19
C GLN A 61 -6.54 16.49 7.33
N ALA A 62 -7.78 16.46 7.80
CA ALA A 62 -8.22 15.56 8.85
C ALA A 62 -8.10 14.09 8.43
N LYS A 63 -8.40 13.75 7.16
CA LYS A 63 -8.25 12.40 6.63
C LYS A 63 -6.79 11.99 6.48
N LEU A 64 -5.90 12.89 6.12
CA LEU A 64 -4.46 12.61 6.12
C LEU A 64 -3.96 12.30 7.54
N ILE A 65 -4.35 13.09 8.52
CA ILE A 65 -4.01 12.85 9.93
C ILE A 65 -4.56 11.50 10.40
N GLU A 66 -5.81 11.17 10.08
CA GLU A 66 -6.44 9.90 10.43
C GLU A 66 -5.67 8.69 9.86
N LEU A 67 -5.25 8.74 8.59
CA LEU A 67 -4.43 7.69 7.97
C LEU A 67 -3.06 7.57 8.66
N ARG A 68 -2.36 8.69 8.86
CA ARG A 68 -1.07 8.71 9.57
C ARG A 68 -1.18 8.07 10.96
N ASP A 69 -2.18 8.46 11.73
CA ASP A 69 -2.39 7.96 13.09
C ASP A 69 -2.79 6.48 13.10
N THR A 70 -3.51 6.02 12.07
CA THR A 70 -3.80 4.60 11.85
C THR A 70 -2.52 3.83 11.55
N CYS A 71 -1.68 4.34 10.65
CA CYS A 71 -0.36 3.78 10.36
C CYS A 71 0.53 3.71 11.62
N GLN A 72 0.52 4.75 12.45
CA GLN A 72 1.28 4.76 13.70
C GLN A 72 0.77 3.69 14.67
N LYS A 73 -0.54 3.51 14.82
CA LYS A 73 -1.11 2.43 15.64
C LYS A 73 -0.70 1.05 15.13
N VAL A 74 -0.61 0.86 13.82
CA VAL A 74 -0.08 -0.39 13.23
C VAL A 74 1.35 -0.64 13.68
N ILE A 75 2.23 0.37 13.59
CA ILE A 75 3.63 0.26 14.03
C ILE A 75 3.72 -0.08 15.51
N ASP A 76 2.94 0.59 16.35
CA ASP A 76 2.95 0.42 17.81
C ASP A 76 2.38 -0.95 18.23
N THR A 77 1.50 -1.54 17.41
CA THR A 77 0.85 -2.84 17.68
C THR A 77 1.67 -4.01 17.17
N ALA A 78 2.39 -3.85 16.05
CA ALA A 78 3.05 -4.96 15.35
C ALA A 78 4.19 -5.57 16.17
N ILE A 79 4.11 -6.89 16.42
CA ILE A 79 5.18 -7.69 17.00
C ILE A 79 5.95 -8.37 15.88
N ILE A 80 7.22 -8.00 15.71
CA ILE A 80 8.05 -8.45 14.59
C ILE A 80 8.96 -9.58 15.08
N GLU A 81 8.99 -10.68 14.30
CA GLU A 81 9.90 -11.79 14.54
C GLU A 81 10.58 -12.27 13.25
N ASP A 82 11.65 -13.04 13.40
CA ASP A 82 12.28 -13.69 12.25
C ASP A 82 11.38 -14.83 11.74
N GLY A 83 11.25 -14.94 10.43
CA GLY A 83 10.41 -15.92 9.79
C GLY A 83 10.73 -16.11 8.31
N TYR A 84 9.77 -16.56 7.55
CA TYR A 84 9.90 -16.75 6.12
C TYR A 84 8.83 -15.91 5.41
N ILE A 85 9.27 -15.06 4.47
CA ILE A 85 8.43 -14.19 3.66
C ILE A 85 8.30 -14.71 2.24
N LEU A 86 7.17 -14.51 1.59
CA LEU A 86 6.95 -14.95 0.22
C LEU A 86 7.89 -14.18 -0.73
N ASP A 87 8.71 -14.91 -1.49
CA ASP A 87 9.57 -14.35 -2.53
C ASP A 87 8.83 -14.30 -3.86
N TYR A 88 8.38 -15.47 -4.34
CA TYR A 88 7.59 -15.55 -5.57
C TYR A 88 6.58 -16.70 -5.54
N LYS A 89 5.63 -16.64 -6.49
CA LYS A 89 4.66 -17.70 -6.83
C LYS A 89 4.90 -18.16 -8.26
N SER A 90 4.85 -19.46 -8.49
CA SER A 90 4.95 -20.07 -9.82
C SER A 90 3.77 -20.98 -10.05
N PHE A 91 3.21 -20.95 -11.25
CA PHE A 91 2.28 -22.00 -11.69
C PHE A 91 3.05 -23.29 -11.94
N GLY A 92 2.50 -24.41 -11.52
CA GLY A 92 3.05 -25.74 -11.76
C GLY A 92 2.80 -26.67 -10.60
N ASP A 93 3.08 -27.94 -10.87
CA ASP A 93 2.92 -29.06 -9.94
C ASP A 93 4.25 -29.74 -9.58
N ASP A 94 5.34 -29.36 -10.24
CA ASP A 94 6.68 -29.95 -10.04
C ASP A 94 7.46 -29.20 -8.94
N ILE A 95 7.06 -29.41 -7.69
CA ILE A 95 7.71 -28.82 -6.51
C ILE A 95 9.16 -29.28 -6.37
N GLU A 96 9.49 -30.54 -6.76
CA GLU A 96 10.84 -31.06 -6.61
C GLU A 96 11.82 -30.37 -7.56
N LYS A 97 11.39 -30.07 -8.78
CA LYS A 97 12.18 -29.27 -9.71
C LYS A 97 12.50 -27.87 -9.17
N VAL A 98 11.53 -27.22 -8.55
CA VAL A 98 11.75 -25.89 -7.93
C VAL A 98 12.75 -26.00 -6.78
N LYS A 99 12.61 -27.00 -5.89
CA LYS A 99 13.55 -27.26 -4.80
C LYS A 99 14.98 -27.50 -5.31
N GLU A 100 15.13 -28.29 -6.39
CA GLU A 100 16.45 -28.54 -7.01
C GLU A 100 17.07 -27.25 -7.56
N ILE A 101 16.29 -26.42 -8.23
CA ILE A 101 16.76 -25.12 -8.76
C ILE A 101 17.24 -24.22 -7.63
N GLU A 102 16.43 -24.05 -6.58
CA GLU A 102 16.77 -23.21 -5.44
C GLU A 102 18.00 -23.71 -4.68
N LYS A 103 18.13 -25.05 -4.53
CA LYS A 103 19.33 -25.69 -3.96
C LYS A 103 20.56 -25.43 -4.79
N LYS A 104 20.48 -25.52 -6.14
CA LYS A 104 21.60 -25.19 -7.04
C LYS A 104 22.01 -23.72 -6.93
N ASN A 105 21.08 -22.84 -6.69
CA ASN A 105 21.31 -21.40 -6.47
C ASN A 105 21.88 -21.10 -5.07
N GLY A 106 22.00 -22.10 -4.19
CA GLY A 106 22.52 -21.93 -2.83
C GLY A 106 21.63 -21.10 -1.91
N ARG A 107 20.33 -21.02 -2.21
CA ARG A 107 19.38 -20.20 -1.44
C ARG A 107 18.78 -21.00 -0.28
N ASP A 108 18.71 -20.36 0.89
CA ASP A 108 17.90 -20.85 2.01
C ASP A 108 16.43 -20.50 1.75
N VAL A 109 15.62 -21.50 1.41
CA VAL A 109 14.22 -21.29 1.03
C VAL A 109 13.32 -22.39 1.58
N GLN A 110 12.07 -22.03 1.84
CA GLN A 110 10.97 -22.99 2.01
C GLN A 110 10.12 -23.00 0.74
N VAL A 111 9.88 -24.18 0.19
CA VAL A 111 9.05 -24.37 -1.01
C VAL A 111 7.79 -25.14 -0.62
N VAL A 112 6.64 -24.55 -0.87
CA VAL A 112 5.32 -25.09 -0.50
C VAL A 112 4.40 -25.06 -1.70
N GLN A 113 3.62 -26.13 -1.90
CA GLN A 113 2.53 -26.16 -2.89
C GLN A 113 1.20 -25.84 -2.18
N LYS A 114 0.54 -24.78 -2.60
CA LYS A 114 -0.73 -24.34 -2.04
C LYS A 114 -1.56 -23.55 -3.07
N ASP A 115 -2.86 -23.83 -3.12
CA ASP A 115 -3.83 -23.13 -3.98
C ASP A 115 -3.48 -23.17 -5.49
N GLY A 116 -2.92 -24.30 -5.96
CA GLY A 116 -2.50 -24.47 -7.36
C GLY A 116 -1.20 -23.77 -7.75
N TYR A 117 -0.49 -23.21 -6.77
CA TYR A 117 0.80 -22.54 -6.95
C TYR A 117 1.91 -23.21 -6.15
N ILE A 118 3.11 -23.17 -6.67
CA ILE A 118 4.34 -23.38 -5.91
C ILE A 118 4.76 -22.02 -5.36
N LYS A 119 4.82 -21.89 -4.05
CA LYS A 119 5.22 -20.67 -3.34
C LYS A 119 6.61 -20.88 -2.76
N VAL A 120 7.51 -19.93 -3.03
CA VAL A 120 8.88 -19.93 -2.52
C VAL A 120 9.01 -18.82 -1.49
N TYR A 121 9.47 -19.19 -0.30
CA TYR A 121 9.67 -18.29 0.83
C TYR A 121 11.15 -18.21 1.18
N VAL A 122 11.61 -17.02 1.52
CA VAL A 122 12.98 -16.72 1.96
C VAL A 122 12.99 -16.20 3.40
N PRO A 123 14.11 -16.30 4.12
CA PRO A 123 14.25 -15.69 5.44
C PRO A 123 13.93 -14.19 5.40
N GLY A 124 13.19 -13.70 6.37
CA GLY A 124 12.78 -12.31 6.50
C GLY A 124 12.07 -12.04 7.81
N ARG A 125 11.44 -10.88 7.92
CA ARG A 125 10.74 -10.45 9.13
C ARG A 125 9.23 -10.52 8.89
N VAL A 126 8.49 -11.18 9.78
CA VAL A 126 7.05 -11.35 9.73
C VAL A 126 6.38 -10.68 10.94
N ILE A 127 5.11 -10.33 10.80
CA ILE A 127 4.31 -9.81 11.92
C ILE A 127 3.63 -10.99 12.60
N LYS A 128 4.03 -11.27 13.84
CA LYS A 128 3.52 -12.38 14.63
C LYS A 128 2.03 -12.28 14.93
N ASN A 129 1.56 -11.09 15.23
CA ASN A 129 0.18 -10.78 15.56
C ASN A 129 -0.56 -10.14 14.39
N ALA A 130 -0.44 -10.75 13.20
CA ALA A 130 -1.01 -10.24 11.94
C ALA A 130 -2.52 -9.98 12.04
N ASP A 131 -3.29 -10.79 12.78
CA ASP A 131 -4.73 -10.59 12.93
C ASP A 131 -5.06 -9.23 13.59
N MET A 132 -4.32 -8.85 14.64
CA MET A 132 -4.50 -7.54 15.30
C MET A 132 -4.15 -6.37 14.38
N VAL A 133 -3.12 -6.52 13.56
CA VAL A 133 -2.71 -5.51 12.59
C VAL A 133 -3.72 -5.41 11.44
N ALA A 134 -4.26 -6.55 11.01
CA ALA A 134 -5.30 -6.62 9.98
C ALA A 134 -6.61 -5.93 10.40
N GLU A 135 -6.96 -5.95 11.69
CA GLU A 135 -8.11 -5.21 12.20
C GLU A 135 -7.95 -3.68 12.09
N LEU A 136 -6.71 -3.19 12.17
CA LEU A 136 -6.40 -1.76 12.06
C LEU A 136 -6.33 -1.30 10.60
N LEU A 137 -5.60 -2.06 9.78
CA LEU A 137 -5.35 -1.70 8.38
C LEU A 137 -5.24 -2.97 7.51
N PRO A 138 -6.37 -3.52 7.04
CA PRO A 138 -6.40 -4.76 6.27
C PRO A 138 -5.82 -4.59 4.88
N THR A 139 -5.12 -5.64 4.41
CA THR A 139 -4.72 -5.75 3.00
C THR A 139 -5.95 -6.01 2.12
N ALA A 140 -5.91 -5.55 0.86
CA ALA A 140 -6.96 -5.79 -0.13
C ALA A 140 -6.49 -6.77 -1.21
N LEU A 141 -7.39 -7.68 -1.60
CA LEU A 141 -7.17 -8.61 -2.70
C LEU A 141 -7.45 -7.92 -4.04
N GLY A 142 -6.56 -8.09 -5.00
CA GLY A 142 -6.75 -7.63 -6.37
C GLY A 142 -5.67 -8.18 -7.29
N PHE A 143 -5.97 -8.37 -8.58
CA PHE A 143 -5.03 -8.98 -9.52
C PHE A 143 -3.73 -8.17 -9.66
N PHE A 144 -3.84 -6.85 -9.57
CA PHE A 144 -2.71 -5.92 -9.72
C PHE A 144 -2.20 -5.35 -8.39
N PHE A 145 -2.80 -5.72 -7.24
CA PHE A 145 -2.65 -5.04 -5.96
C PHE A 145 -1.39 -5.45 -5.17
N GLY A 146 -0.66 -6.45 -5.63
CA GLY A 146 0.59 -6.84 -4.98
C GLY A 146 0.43 -7.92 -3.93
N ARG A 147 1.18 -7.81 -2.85
CA ARG A 147 1.26 -8.79 -1.76
C ARG A 147 0.16 -8.53 -0.73
N ASN A 148 -0.29 -9.62 -0.07
CA ASN A 148 -1.28 -9.53 1.01
C ASN A 148 -0.72 -10.06 2.34
N GLU A 149 0.57 -10.37 2.36
CA GLU A 149 1.25 -10.91 3.53
C GLU A 149 1.60 -9.77 4.51
N TYR A 150 1.41 -10.01 5.81
CA TYR A 150 1.81 -9.10 6.88
C TYR A 150 3.26 -9.38 7.27
N ASP A 151 4.17 -8.71 6.57
CA ASP A 151 5.61 -8.89 6.67
C ASP A 151 6.37 -7.55 6.66
N GLN A 152 7.67 -7.61 6.51
CA GLN A 152 8.55 -6.43 6.46
C GLN A 152 8.19 -5.44 5.33
N TYR A 153 7.60 -5.90 4.22
CA TYR A 153 7.22 -5.04 3.10
C TYR A 153 5.93 -4.28 3.41
N TYR A 154 4.96 -4.94 4.07
CA TYR A 154 3.78 -4.26 4.61
C TYR A 154 4.19 -3.13 5.56
N LEU A 155 5.11 -3.41 6.51
CA LEU A 155 5.60 -2.40 7.44
C LEU A 155 6.41 -1.28 6.77
N LYS A 156 7.10 -1.59 5.67
CA LYS A 156 7.79 -0.58 4.88
C LYS A 156 6.78 0.41 4.30
N ASP A 157 5.72 -0.08 3.64
CA ASP A 157 4.66 0.78 3.08
C ASP A 157 4.01 1.65 4.17
N ILE A 158 3.78 1.10 5.37
CA ILE A 158 3.22 1.84 6.51
C ILE A 158 4.12 3.00 6.93
N LYS A 159 5.43 2.75 7.06
CA LYS A 159 6.41 3.79 7.44
C LYS A 159 6.53 4.87 6.37
N GLU A 160 6.65 4.46 5.11
CA GLU A 160 6.68 5.39 3.98
C GLU A 160 5.42 6.26 3.92
N THR A 161 4.25 5.70 4.27
CA THR A 161 3.00 6.46 4.34
C THR A 161 3.03 7.53 5.44
N ILE A 162 3.56 7.22 6.62
CA ILE A 162 3.74 8.19 7.70
C ILE A 162 4.64 9.35 7.23
N ASP A 163 5.77 9.03 6.61
CA ASP A 163 6.74 10.02 6.13
C ASP A 163 6.13 10.91 5.03
N ILE A 164 5.44 10.32 4.05
CA ILE A 164 4.73 11.07 2.98
C ILE A 164 3.71 12.03 3.58
N ILE A 165 2.86 11.55 4.50
CA ILE A 165 1.81 12.38 5.08
C ILE A 165 2.41 13.50 5.96
N ASN A 166 3.44 13.23 6.75
CA ASN A 166 4.11 14.27 7.54
C ASN A 166 4.65 15.36 6.63
N ASN A 167 5.34 15.02 5.54
CA ASN A 167 5.85 15.99 4.58
C ASN A 167 4.72 16.85 3.98
N ILE A 168 3.59 16.22 3.61
CA ILE A 168 2.43 16.96 3.08
C ILE A 168 1.86 17.92 4.12
N LEU A 169 1.73 17.47 5.37
CA LEU A 169 1.19 18.31 6.46
C LEU A 169 2.11 19.49 6.81
N ASP A 170 3.43 19.32 6.69
CA ASP A 170 4.43 20.35 6.98
C ASP A 170 4.56 21.36 5.84
N ASP A 171 4.42 20.91 4.57
CA ASP A 171 4.71 21.70 3.38
C ASP A 171 3.45 22.29 2.70
N THR A 172 2.24 21.98 3.21
CA THR A 172 1.00 22.40 2.55
C THR A 172 0.21 23.41 3.40
N ASP A 173 -0.02 24.59 2.84
CA ASP A 173 -1.05 25.50 3.35
C ASP A 173 -2.43 25.06 2.83
N PHE A 174 -3.21 24.42 3.69
CA PHE A 174 -4.54 23.90 3.35
C PHE A 174 -5.60 25.00 3.13
N GLU A 175 -5.31 26.27 3.41
CA GLU A 175 -6.17 27.37 3.02
C GLU A 175 -5.98 27.71 1.52
N GLU A 176 -4.74 27.59 1.02
CA GLU A 176 -4.41 27.91 -0.37
C GLU A 176 -4.46 26.69 -1.30
N TYR A 177 -4.24 25.48 -0.79
CA TYR A 177 -4.13 24.27 -1.60
C TYR A 177 -5.19 23.23 -1.26
N THR A 178 -5.52 22.40 -2.24
CA THR A 178 -6.32 21.18 -2.07
C THR A 178 -5.48 19.97 -2.42
N ILE A 179 -5.73 18.86 -1.70
CA ILE A 179 -5.08 17.56 -1.92
C ILE A 179 -6.12 16.61 -2.50
N ALA A 180 -5.70 15.80 -3.46
CA ALA A 180 -6.51 14.72 -4.00
C ALA A 180 -5.76 13.40 -3.99
N TYR A 181 -6.51 12.32 -3.87
CA TYR A 181 -6.05 10.95 -4.08
C TYR A 181 -6.56 10.43 -5.42
N CYS A 182 -5.71 9.72 -6.14
CA CYS A 182 -6.10 8.93 -7.31
C CYS A 182 -5.24 7.67 -7.43
N SER A 183 -5.76 6.68 -8.16
CA SER A 183 -5.06 5.43 -8.41
C SER A 183 -5.23 4.99 -9.86
N SER A 184 -4.33 4.10 -10.30
CA SER A 184 -4.36 3.48 -11.62
C SER A 184 -3.93 2.01 -11.50
N TRP A 185 -4.74 1.07 -12.00
CA TRP A 185 -4.46 -0.37 -11.94
C TRP A 185 -5.06 -1.17 -13.10
#